data_78d4bac936f9bc1e31c780ce7ec95cd9
#
_entry.id   78d4bac936f9bc1e31c780ce7ec95cd9
#
_cell.length_a   1.000
_cell.length_b   1.000
_cell.length_c   1.000
_cell.angle_alpha   90.00
_cell.angle_beta   90.00
_cell.angle_gamma   90.00
#
_symmetry.space_group_name_H-M   'P 1'
#
loop_
_entity.id
_entity.type
_entity.pdbx_description
1 polymer ?
#
loop_
_entity_poly.entity_id
_entity_poly.type
_entity_poly.pdbx_seq_one_letter_code
_entity_poly.pdbx_strand_id
1 'polypeptide(L)'
;MNIGSVIKKYRKVSGFTQEEMANRLGVTTPAVNKWENGNSNPDIELLAPIARLLHISLDILLSFHENLTDVEITELIQEMDKMFSVEGYEKTYQWAVNIIKDYPNCNMLIWQVAVMLDSRRIIGQCEHPDKYDEQINFWYEIALNDKDEKIQHHAADSLFGFYLRKGNYEMAEKYLNYFSDYDPMKKLKLGQLYMEQEKTEEAYEKLENVDTI
;
A
#
# COMPACT_ATOMS: atom_id res chain seq x y z
N MET A 1 -1.67 -6.41 -15.45
CA MET A 1 -1.87 -6.92 -16.85
C MET A 1 -0.48 -7.16 -17.45
N ASN A 2 -0.24 -8.24 -18.24
CA ASN A 2 1.09 -8.53 -18.79
C ASN A 2 1.28 -7.76 -20.12
N ILE A 3 2.47 -7.22 -20.38
CA ILE A 3 2.85 -6.48 -21.59
C ILE A 3 2.43 -7.20 -22.89
N GLY A 4 2.54 -8.53 -22.94
CA GLY A 4 2.13 -9.33 -24.09
C GLY A 4 0.63 -9.26 -24.38
N SER A 5 -0.20 -9.22 -23.34
CA SER A 5 -1.65 -9.06 -23.48
C SER A 5 -2.02 -7.69 -24.03
N VAL A 6 -1.29 -6.64 -23.65
CA VAL A 6 -1.47 -5.27 -24.15
C VAL A 6 -1.07 -5.22 -25.63
N ILE A 7 0.10 -5.76 -25.98
CA ILE A 7 0.55 -5.84 -27.38
C ILE A 7 -0.52 -6.51 -28.23
N LYS A 8 -1.00 -7.69 -27.82
CA LYS A 8 -2.02 -8.45 -28.55
C LYS A 8 -3.33 -7.69 -28.74
N LYS A 9 -3.78 -7.01 -27.67
CA LYS A 9 -5.00 -6.19 -27.69
C LYS A 9 -4.87 -5.07 -28.72
N TYR A 10 -3.83 -4.24 -28.59
CA TYR A 10 -3.70 -3.03 -29.41
C TYR A 10 -3.27 -3.35 -30.85
N ARG A 11 -2.48 -4.41 -31.09
CA ARG A 11 -2.21 -4.91 -32.44
C ARG A 11 -3.52 -5.24 -33.19
N LYS A 12 -4.44 -5.97 -32.52
CA LYS A 12 -5.75 -6.29 -33.10
C LYS A 12 -6.60 -5.05 -33.36
N VAL A 13 -6.62 -4.09 -32.42
CA VAL A 13 -7.31 -2.81 -32.57
C VAL A 13 -6.77 -2.02 -33.77
N SER A 14 -5.43 -2.03 -33.95
CA SER A 14 -4.77 -1.39 -35.08
C SER A 14 -4.89 -2.18 -36.40
N GLY A 15 -5.53 -3.35 -36.40
CA GLY A 15 -5.77 -4.16 -37.57
C GLY A 15 -4.55 -4.92 -38.10
N PHE A 16 -3.43 -4.97 -37.38
CA PHE A 16 -2.24 -5.66 -37.80
C PHE A 16 -2.30 -7.17 -37.54
N THR A 17 -1.78 -7.96 -38.50
CA THR A 17 -1.37 -9.34 -38.22
C THR A 17 -0.06 -9.38 -37.42
N GLN A 18 0.29 -10.52 -36.84
CA GLN A 18 1.59 -10.68 -36.18
C GLN A 18 2.76 -10.51 -37.15
N GLU A 19 2.59 -10.93 -38.37
CA GLU A 19 3.59 -10.79 -39.45
C GLU A 19 3.79 -9.33 -39.85
N GLU A 20 2.71 -8.57 -40.07
CA GLU A 20 2.80 -7.14 -40.39
C GLU A 20 3.46 -6.34 -39.26
N MET A 21 3.10 -6.63 -38.02
CA MET A 21 3.75 -6.03 -36.87
C MET A 21 5.23 -6.37 -36.78
N ALA A 22 5.60 -7.65 -37.00
CA ALA A 22 6.98 -8.11 -37.01
C ALA A 22 7.80 -7.39 -38.09
N ASN A 23 7.29 -7.33 -39.32
CA ASN A 23 7.94 -6.66 -40.43
C ASN A 23 8.18 -5.16 -40.15
N ARG A 24 7.20 -4.46 -39.56
CA ARG A 24 7.33 -3.03 -39.22
C ARG A 24 8.33 -2.75 -38.11
N LEU A 25 8.51 -3.69 -37.20
CA LEU A 25 9.44 -3.58 -36.07
C LEU A 25 10.84 -4.17 -36.35
N GLY A 26 11.04 -4.79 -37.53
CA GLY A 26 12.30 -5.43 -37.89
C GLY A 26 12.60 -6.70 -37.09
N VAL A 27 11.56 -7.39 -36.58
CA VAL A 27 11.68 -8.62 -35.80
C VAL A 27 11.04 -9.80 -36.51
N THR A 28 11.12 -10.99 -35.97
CA THR A 28 10.49 -12.19 -36.54
C THR A 28 9.06 -12.37 -36.01
N THR A 29 8.17 -12.93 -36.85
CA THR A 29 6.79 -13.27 -36.44
C THR A 29 6.77 -14.18 -35.18
N PRO A 30 7.63 -15.20 -35.02
CA PRO A 30 7.73 -15.98 -33.79
C PRO A 30 8.07 -15.14 -32.54
N ALA A 31 8.83 -14.05 -32.68
CA ALA A 31 9.13 -13.17 -31.54
C ALA A 31 7.86 -12.47 -31.05
N VAL A 32 7.08 -11.89 -31.97
CA VAL A 32 5.77 -11.26 -31.63
C VAL A 32 4.83 -12.28 -30.99
N ASN A 33 4.77 -13.49 -31.52
CA ASN A 33 3.96 -14.57 -30.95
C ASN A 33 4.39 -14.93 -29.52
N LYS A 34 5.70 -15.04 -29.25
CA LYS A 34 6.22 -15.30 -27.90
C LYS A 34 5.85 -14.19 -26.92
N TRP A 35 5.94 -12.92 -27.34
CA TRP A 35 5.55 -11.78 -26.51
C TRP A 35 4.06 -11.84 -26.15
N GLU A 36 3.19 -12.05 -27.14
CA GLU A 36 1.73 -12.09 -26.94
C GLU A 36 1.25 -13.25 -26.07
N ASN A 37 2.04 -14.33 -25.99
CA ASN A 37 1.74 -15.49 -25.16
C ASN A 37 2.49 -15.48 -23.82
N GLY A 38 3.26 -14.39 -23.51
CA GLY A 38 3.99 -14.26 -22.26
C GLY A 38 5.22 -15.16 -22.12
N ASN A 39 5.68 -15.80 -23.22
CA ASN A 39 6.84 -16.69 -23.21
C ASN A 39 8.18 -15.94 -23.25
N SER A 40 8.16 -14.66 -23.62
CA SER A 40 9.27 -13.71 -23.54
C SER A 40 8.75 -12.28 -23.56
N ASN A 41 9.58 -11.32 -23.17
CA ASN A 41 9.29 -9.90 -23.29
C ASN A 41 10.03 -9.31 -24.49
N PRO A 42 9.50 -8.20 -25.08
CA PRO A 42 10.27 -7.39 -26.02
C PRO A 42 11.54 -6.86 -25.36
N ASP A 43 12.60 -6.65 -26.16
CA ASP A 43 13.77 -5.91 -25.72
C ASP A 43 13.38 -4.46 -25.38
N ILE A 44 14.06 -3.86 -24.41
CA ILE A 44 13.80 -2.50 -23.94
C ILE A 44 13.85 -1.48 -25.09
N GLU A 45 14.75 -1.69 -26.06
CA GLU A 45 14.87 -0.83 -27.25
C GLU A 45 13.65 -0.87 -28.17
N LEU A 46 12.86 -1.95 -28.11
CA LEU A 46 11.65 -2.12 -28.92
C LEU A 46 10.41 -1.52 -28.27
N LEU A 47 10.43 -1.19 -26.98
CA LEU A 47 9.24 -0.69 -26.27
C LEU A 47 8.70 0.61 -26.91
N ALA A 48 9.59 1.57 -27.20
CA ALA A 48 9.18 2.83 -27.83
C ALA A 48 8.70 2.64 -29.28
N PRO A 49 9.37 1.85 -30.14
CA PRO A 49 8.83 1.48 -31.47
C PRO A 49 7.47 0.79 -31.41
N ILE A 50 7.26 -0.16 -30.49
CA ILE A 50 5.97 -0.84 -30.31
C ILE A 50 4.88 0.16 -29.91
N ALA A 51 5.14 1.01 -28.91
CA ALA A 51 4.18 2.00 -28.46
C ALA A 51 3.76 2.96 -29.59
N ARG A 52 4.73 3.45 -30.39
CA ARG A 52 4.46 4.30 -31.54
C ARG A 52 3.66 3.58 -32.62
N LEU A 53 4.02 2.33 -32.95
CA LEU A 53 3.32 1.54 -33.95
C LEU A 53 1.85 1.28 -33.58
N LEU A 54 1.61 1.05 -32.28
CA LEU A 54 0.28 0.78 -31.76
C LEU A 54 -0.50 2.05 -31.35
N HIS A 55 0.09 3.24 -31.52
CA HIS A 55 -0.48 4.53 -31.13
C HIS A 55 -0.91 4.60 -29.66
N ILE A 56 -0.09 4.07 -28.75
CA ILE A 56 -0.28 4.09 -27.29
C ILE A 56 0.93 4.71 -26.61
N SER A 57 0.75 5.15 -25.35
CA SER A 57 1.88 5.56 -24.51
C SER A 57 2.66 4.35 -23.99
N LEU A 58 3.90 4.58 -23.51
CA LEU A 58 4.68 3.55 -22.82
C LEU A 58 3.98 3.07 -21.54
N ASP A 59 3.30 3.97 -20.85
CA ASP A 59 2.56 3.63 -19.63
C ASP A 59 1.45 2.61 -19.92
N ILE A 60 0.69 2.83 -21.02
CA ILE A 60 -0.32 1.88 -21.47
C ILE A 60 0.34 0.56 -21.86
N LEU A 61 1.45 0.61 -22.60
CA LEU A 61 2.15 -0.59 -23.07
C LEU A 61 2.67 -1.44 -21.90
N LEU A 62 3.21 -0.78 -20.88
CA LEU A 62 3.76 -1.42 -19.68
C LEU A 62 2.69 -1.71 -18.61
N SER A 63 1.45 -1.28 -18.84
CA SER A 63 0.39 -1.26 -17.82
C SER A 63 0.82 -0.55 -16.54
N PHE A 64 1.61 0.51 -16.71
CA PHE A 64 2.10 1.31 -15.60
C PHE A 64 0.99 2.27 -15.15
N HIS A 65 0.70 2.22 -13.88
CA HIS A 65 -0.08 3.21 -13.16
C HIS A 65 0.78 3.73 -12.02
N GLU A 66 0.91 5.04 -11.92
CA GLU A 66 1.72 5.67 -10.85
C GLU A 66 1.16 5.33 -9.48
N ASN A 67 -0.16 5.28 -9.37
CA ASN A 67 -0.86 4.97 -8.14
C ASN A 67 -1.92 3.88 -8.38
N LEU A 68 -2.13 3.06 -7.36
CA LEU A 68 -3.26 2.14 -7.32
C LEU A 68 -4.57 2.89 -7.09
N THR A 69 -5.63 2.43 -7.70
CA THR A 69 -6.99 2.87 -7.36
C THR A 69 -7.44 2.28 -6.01
N ASP A 70 -8.43 2.90 -5.37
CA ASP A 70 -9.00 2.39 -4.12
C ASP A 70 -9.53 0.95 -4.27
N VAL A 71 -10.02 0.59 -5.45
CA VAL A 71 -10.50 -0.77 -5.75
C VAL A 71 -9.33 -1.75 -5.76
N GLU A 72 -8.23 -1.42 -6.44
CA GLU A 72 -7.04 -2.27 -6.51
C GLU A 72 -6.40 -2.44 -5.12
N ILE A 73 -6.34 -1.37 -4.32
CA ILE A 73 -5.89 -1.46 -2.92
C ILE A 73 -6.78 -2.40 -2.13
N THR A 74 -8.10 -2.26 -2.27
CA THR A 74 -9.07 -3.12 -1.56
C THR A 74 -8.90 -4.59 -1.95
N GLU A 75 -8.69 -4.89 -3.23
CA GLU A 75 -8.44 -6.25 -3.72
C GLU A 75 -7.16 -6.85 -3.12
N LEU A 76 -6.07 -6.08 -3.08
CA LEU A 76 -4.80 -6.50 -2.46
C LEU A 76 -4.96 -6.78 -0.95
N ILE A 77 -5.69 -5.92 -0.24
CA ILE A 77 -5.93 -6.12 1.20
C ILE A 77 -6.83 -7.35 1.46
N GLN A 78 -7.81 -7.61 0.60
CA GLN A 78 -8.62 -8.83 0.69
C GLN A 78 -7.80 -10.10 0.39
N GLU A 79 -6.88 -10.03 -0.57
CA GLU A 79 -5.95 -11.13 -0.84
C GLU A 79 -5.06 -11.40 0.37
N MET A 80 -4.49 -10.35 0.96
CA MET A 80 -3.68 -10.44 2.17
C MET A 80 -4.46 -11.06 3.34
N ASP A 81 -5.73 -10.71 3.52
CA ASP A 81 -6.59 -11.28 4.57
C ASP A 81 -6.79 -12.81 4.40
N LYS A 82 -7.00 -13.24 3.16
CA LYS A 82 -7.08 -14.68 2.83
C LYS A 82 -5.77 -15.39 3.10
N MET A 83 -4.63 -14.76 2.79
CA MET A 83 -3.31 -15.36 3.01
C MET A 83 -3.02 -15.60 4.49
N PHE A 84 -3.46 -14.74 5.41
CA PHE A 84 -3.32 -15.01 6.85
C PHE A 84 -3.96 -16.33 7.27
N SER A 85 -5.10 -16.67 6.67
CA SER A 85 -5.84 -17.88 7.01
C SER A 85 -5.24 -19.15 6.39
N VAL A 86 -4.56 -19.04 5.23
CA VAL A 86 -4.06 -20.18 4.45
C VAL A 86 -2.57 -20.39 4.66
N GLU A 87 -1.78 -19.33 4.63
CA GLU A 87 -0.33 -19.36 4.59
C GLU A 87 0.33 -18.94 5.91
N GLY A 88 -0.45 -18.31 6.81
CA GLY A 88 0.01 -17.81 8.09
C GLY A 88 0.76 -16.48 8.01
N TYR A 89 1.15 -15.95 9.19
CA TYR A 89 1.66 -14.59 9.33
C TYR A 89 2.97 -14.35 8.57
N GLU A 90 3.97 -15.21 8.73
CA GLU A 90 5.31 -15.01 8.14
C GLU A 90 5.27 -14.91 6.59
N LYS A 91 4.55 -15.83 5.94
CA LYS A 91 4.44 -15.79 4.47
C LYS A 91 3.64 -14.59 3.98
N THR A 92 2.59 -14.22 4.70
CA THR A 92 1.82 -13.02 4.39
C THR A 92 2.67 -11.76 4.54
N TYR A 93 3.51 -11.70 5.57
CA TYR A 93 4.47 -10.61 5.75
C TYR A 93 5.46 -10.51 4.56
N GLN A 94 6.02 -11.63 4.12
CA GLN A 94 6.94 -11.63 2.96
C GLN A 94 6.25 -11.18 1.68
N TRP A 95 5.01 -11.61 1.48
CA TRP A 95 4.18 -11.14 0.37
C TRP A 95 3.96 -9.62 0.46
N ALA A 96 3.61 -9.10 1.64
CA ALA A 96 3.39 -7.68 1.89
C ALA A 96 4.64 -6.83 1.58
N VAL A 97 5.83 -7.31 1.99
CA VAL A 97 7.11 -6.67 1.65
C VAL A 97 7.31 -6.56 0.13
N ASN A 98 6.94 -7.58 -0.63
CA ASN A 98 7.09 -7.57 -2.08
C ASN A 98 6.09 -6.62 -2.74
N ILE A 99 4.83 -6.61 -2.31
CA ILE A 99 3.81 -5.68 -2.83
C ILE A 99 4.21 -4.22 -2.57
N ILE A 100 4.73 -3.91 -1.39
CA ILE A 100 5.20 -2.53 -1.09
C ILE A 100 6.40 -2.16 -1.97
N LYS A 101 7.28 -3.10 -2.34
CA LYS A 101 8.37 -2.85 -3.30
C LYS A 101 7.85 -2.55 -4.71
N ASP A 102 6.75 -3.18 -5.11
CA ASP A 102 6.13 -2.93 -6.41
C ASP A 102 5.42 -1.56 -6.45
N TYR A 103 4.92 -1.08 -5.30
CA TYR A 103 4.20 0.19 -5.15
C TYR A 103 4.78 1.07 -4.03
N PRO A 104 6.05 1.49 -4.13
CA PRO A 104 6.78 2.13 -3.02
C PRO A 104 6.25 3.52 -2.65
N ASN A 105 5.48 4.16 -3.53
CA ASN A 105 4.92 5.49 -3.32
C ASN A 105 3.41 5.48 -3.02
N CYS A 106 2.79 4.30 -2.94
CA CYS A 106 1.36 4.19 -2.62
C CYS A 106 1.16 4.16 -1.09
N ASN A 107 1.22 5.34 -0.45
CA ASN A 107 1.22 5.45 1.01
C ASN A 107 -0.08 4.94 1.66
N MET A 108 -1.22 5.02 0.97
CA MET A 108 -2.48 4.41 1.43
C MET A 108 -2.35 2.87 1.52
N LEU A 109 -1.78 2.23 0.50
CA LEU A 109 -1.52 0.78 0.53
C LEU A 109 -0.54 0.43 1.65
N ILE A 110 0.57 1.16 1.77
CA ILE A 110 1.60 0.93 2.79
C ILE A 110 0.99 0.99 4.19
N TRP A 111 0.18 2.03 4.45
CA TRP A 111 -0.53 2.15 5.72
C TRP A 111 -1.49 1.00 5.97
N GLN A 112 -2.34 0.63 5.01
CA GLN A 112 -3.32 -0.45 5.19
C GLN A 112 -2.65 -1.80 5.42
N VAL A 113 -1.57 -2.09 4.70
CA VAL A 113 -0.74 -3.30 4.91
C VAL A 113 -0.16 -3.31 6.32
N ALA A 114 0.40 -2.19 6.77
CA ALA A 114 0.95 -2.06 8.12
C ALA A 114 -0.13 -2.30 9.20
N VAL A 115 -1.32 -1.69 9.04
CA VAL A 115 -2.47 -1.88 9.96
C VAL A 115 -2.91 -3.33 9.99
N MET A 116 -2.99 -4.00 8.85
CA MET A 116 -3.41 -5.40 8.77
C MET A 116 -2.41 -6.31 9.50
N LEU A 117 -1.11 -6.13 9.29
CA LEU A 117 -0.07 -6.88 9.99
C LEU A 117 -0.08 -6.59 11.49
N ASP A 118 -0.19 -5.32 11.89
CA ASP A 118 -0.23 -4.92 13.30
C ASP A 118 -1.44 -5.53 14.01
N SER A 119 -2.62 -5.45 13.42
CA SER A 119 -3.85 -6.01 14.00
C SER A 119 -3.74 -7.53 14.20
N ARG A 120 -3.23 -8.28 13.21
CA ARG A 120 -3.11 -9.73 13.28
C ARG A 120 -2.14 -10.21 14.35
N ARG A 121 -1.03 -9.50 14.58
CA ARG A 121 -0.10 -9.81 15.67
C ARG A 121 -0.67 -9.49 17.05
N ILE A 122 -1.44 -8.39 17.19
CA ILE A 122 -2.09 -8.01 18.45
C ILE A 122 -3.09 -9.07 18.89
N ILE A 123 -3.87 -9.65 17.99
CA ILE A 123 -4.83 -10.71 18.30
C ILE A 123 -4.19 -12.11 18.41
N GLY A 124 -2.87 -12.20 18.47
CA GLY A 124 -2.16 -13.44 18.75
C GLY A 124 -1.93 -14.37 17.57
N GLN A 125 -2.07 -13.88 16.33
CA GLN A 125 -1.80 -14.68 15.13
C GLN A 125 -0.32 -14.65 14.69
N CYS A 126 0.57 -14.20 15.57
CA CYS A 126 2.01 -14.13 15.34
C CYS A 126 2.76 -14.65 16.58
N GLU A 127 3.67 -15.61 16.39
CA GLU A 127 4.44 -16.19 17.51
C GLU A 127 5.45 -15.20 18.13
N HIS A 128 6.04 -14.33 17.30
CA HIS A 128 7.06 -13.37 17.71
C HIS A 128 6.69 -11.94 17.24
N PRO A 129 5.67 -11.30 17.86
CA PRO A 129 5.14 -10.03 17.38
C PRO A 129 6.17 -8.90 17.34
N ASP A 130 7.08 -8.83 18.33
CA ASP A 130 8.07 -7.76 18.43
C ASP A 130 9.11 -7.77 17.30
N LYS A 131 9.31 -8.92 16.64
CA LYS A 131 10.19 -9.06 15.47
C LYS A 131 9.85 -8.09 14.33
N TYR A 132 8.60 -7.68 14.24
CA TYR A 132 8.07 -6.87 13.14
C TYR A 132 7.86 -5.40 13.52
N ASP A 133 8.14 -5.02 14.76
CA ASP A 133 7.90 -3.67 15.27
C ASP A 133 8.58 -2.59 14.44
N GLU A 134 9.86 -2.75 14.17
CA GLU A 134 10.66 -1.78 13.43
C GLU A 134 10.12 -1.56 12.02
N GLN A 135 9.79 -2.64 11.31
CA GLN A 135 9.30 -2.54 9.94
C GLN A 135 7.88 -1.97 9.86
N ILE A 136 6.97 -2.38 10.74
CA ILE A 136 5.60 -1.87 10.77
C ILE A 136 5.60 -0.39 11.14
N ASN A 137 6.40 -0.01 12.14
CA ASN A 137 6.55 1.39 12.53
C ASN A 137 7.11 2.24 11.39
N PHE A 138 8.14 1.76 10.69
CA PHE A 138 8.70 2.41 9.51
C PHE A 138 7.66 2.64 8.41
N TRP A 139 6.78 1.69 8.14
CA TRP A 139 5.71 1.86 7.17
C TRP A 139 4.66 2.88 7.61
N TYR A 140 4.33 2.94 8.90
CA TYR A 140 3.49 4.01 9.42
C TYR A 140 4.15 5.39 9.26
N GLU A 141 5.47 5.50 9.49
CA GLU A 141 6.21 6.74 9.31
C GLU A 141 6.27 7.18 7.83
N ILE A 142 6.38 6.23 6.89
CA ILE A 142 6.26 6.55 5.46
C ILE A 142 4.90 7.18 5.17
N ALA A 143 3.82 6.56 5.62
CA ALA A 143 2.46 7.06 5.41
C ALA A 143 2.21 8.39 6.11
N LEU A 144 2.84 8.64 7.26
CA LEU A 144 2.76 9.91 8.00
C LEU A 144 3.30 11.09 7.19
N ASN A 145 4.24 10.86 6.28
CA ASN A 145 4.85 11.89 5.44
C ASN A 145 4.10 12.11 4.11
N ASP A 146 2.90 11.56 3.95
CA ASP A 146 2.06 11.80 2.77
C ASP A 146 1.61 13.26 2.69
N LYS A 147 1.25 13.70 1.48
CA LYS A 147 0.65 15.02 1.24
C LYS A 147 -0.84 15.08 1.56
N ASP A 148 -1.51 13.93 1.57
CA ASP A 148 -2.92 13.78 1.93
C ASP A 148 -3.07 13.73 3.44
N GLU A 149 -3.70 14.76 4.01
CA GLU A 149 -3.95 14.89 5.45
C GLU A 149 -4.71 13.68 6.03
N LYS A 150 -5.55 13.02 5.24
CA LYS A 150 -6.27 11.82 5.69
C LYS A 150 -5.31 10.67 5.95
N ILE A 151 -4.36 10.45 5.03
CA ILE A 151 -3.34 9.41 5.19
C ILE A 151 -2.45 9.74 6.38
N GLN A 152 -2.04 11.00 6.53
CA GLN A 152 -1.28 11.46 7.71
C GLN A 152 -2.02 11.18 9.02
N HIS A 153 -3.31 11.53 9.10
CA HIS A 153 -4.12 11.29 10.29
C HIS A 153 -4.25 9.80 10.61
N HIS A 154 -4.48 8.97 9.59
CA HIS A 154 -4.53 7.52 9.76
C HIS A 154 -3.21 6.94 10.28
N ALA A 155 -2.08 7.39 9.73
CA ALA A 155 -0.76 6.97 10.15
C ALA A 155 -0.44 7.45 11.57
N ALA A 156 -0.77 8.70 11.90
CA ALA A 156 -0.61 9.27 13.25
C ALA A 156 -1.42 8.50 14.29
N ASP A 157 -2.65 8.11 13.95
CA ASP A 157 -3.51 7.27 14.79
C ASP A 157 -2.87 5.91 15.07
N SER A 158 -2.36 5.27 14.03
CA SER A 158 -1.70 3.97 14.14
C SER A 158 -0.43 4.05 15.00
N LEU A 159 0.38 5.11 14.81
CA LEU A 159 1.59 5.35 15.60
C LEU A 159 1.26 5.66 17.07
N PHE A 160 0.23 6.46 17.32
CA PHE A 160 -0.26 6.68 18.68
C PHE A 160 -0.58 5.35 19.37
N GLY A 161 -1.41 4.50 18.74
CA GLY A 161 -1.78 3.21 19.31
C GLY A 161 -0.60 2.25 19.46
N PHE A 162 0.35 2.27 18.53
CA PHE A 162 1.57 1.48 18.60
C PHE A 162 2.39 1.83 19.83
N TYR A 163 2.73 3.11 20.01
CA TYR A 163 3.56 3.56 21.14
C TYR A 163 2.83 3.49 22.48
N LEU A 164 1.51 3.69 22.49
CA LEU A 164 0.71 3.49 23.70
C LEU A 164 0.80 2.05 24.21
N ARG A 165 0.63 1.06 23.33
CA ARG A 165 0.77 -0.36 23.67
C ARG A 165 2.17 -0.76 24.14
N LYS A 166 3.20 -0.02 23.70
CA LYS A 166 4.59 -0.23 24.12
C LYS A 166 4.94 0.52 25.43
N GLY A 167 4.00 1.25 26.02
CA GLY A 167 4.22 2.07 27.22
C GLY A 167 5.12 3.29 26.97
N ASN A 168 5.36 3.64 25.71
CA ASN A 168 6.13 4.82 25.34
C ASN A 168 5.17 6.01 25.18
N TYR A 169 4.74 6.54 26.30
CA TYR A 169 3.71 7.58 26.37
C TYR A 169 4.16 8.91 25.76
N GLU A 170 5.45 9.25 25.86
CA GLU A 170 6.02 10.45 25.25
C GLU A 170 5.89 10.40 23.72
N MET A 171 6.25 9.27 23.11
CA MET A 171 6.09 9.08 21.68
C MET A 171 4.62 9.02 21.28
N ALA A 172 3.76 8.39 22.05
CA ALA A 172 2.32 8.37 21.77
C ALA A 172 1.76 9.81 21.73
N GLU A 173 2.05 10.64 22.75
CA GLU A 173 1.59 12.02 22.84
C GLU A 173 2.07 12.87 21.65
N LYS A 174 3.31 12.66 21.18
CA LYS A 174 3.87 13.37 20.01
C LYS A 174 2.98 13.26 18.78
N TYR A 175 2.39 12.08 18.52
CA TYR A 175 1.55 11.87 17.33
C TYR A 175 0.17 12.50 17.45
N LEU A 176 -0.27 12.93 18.64
CA LEU A 176 -1.49 13.71 18.80
C LEU A 176 -1.39 15.13 18.23
N ASN A 177 -0.19 15.61 17.94
CA ASN A 177 0.01 16.92 17.28
C ASN A 177 -0.42 16.93 15.80
N TYR A 178 -0.65 15.76 15.20
CA TYR A 178 -1.23 15.63 13.85
C TYR A 178 -2.76 15.82 13.83
N PHE A 179 -3.39 15.87 14.98
CA PHE A 179 -4.82 16.12 15.13
C PHE A 179 -5.07 17.57 15.53
N SER A 180 -6.10 18.18 14.94
CA SER A 180 -6.55 19.50 15.34
C SER A 180 -6.97 19.52 16.82
N ASP A 181 -6.75 20.63 17.51
CA ASP A 181 -7.19 20.79 18.91
C ASP A 181 -8.72 20.74 19.06
N TYR A 182 -9.44 20.98 17.96
CA TYR A 182 -10.90 20.89 17.90
C TYR A 182 -11.40 19.48 17.52
N ASP A 183 -10.50 18.55 17.20
CA ASP A 183 -10.87 17.18 16.87
C ASP A 183 -11.27 16.41 18.14
N PRO A 184 -12.52 15.93 18.25
CA PRO A 184 -12.95 15.12 19.39
C PRO A 184 -12.08 13.89 19.62
N MET A 185 -11.54 13.30 18.54
CA MET A 185 -10.66 12.13 18.64
C MET A 185 -9.36 12.44 19.37
N LYS A 186 -8.81 13.64 19.23
CA LYS A 186 -7.61 14.06 20.00
C LYS A 186 -7.87 14.03 21.49
N LYS A 187 -9.01 14.53 21.91
CA LYS A 187 -9.40 14.55 23.33
C LYS A 187 -9.58 13.14 23.89
N LEU A 188 -10.26 12.26 23.14
CA LEU A 188 -10.44 10.86 23.52
C LEU A 188 -9.09 10.14 23.68
N LYS A 189 -8.17 10.37 22.75
CA LYS A 189 -6.82 9.78 22.79
C LYS A 189 -5.98 10.31 23.95
N LEU A 190 -6.08 11.60 24.26
CA LEU A 190 -5.44 12.18 25.45
C LEU A 190 -6.01 11.55 26.73
N GLY A 191 -7.33 11.39 26.81
CA GLY A 191 -7.97 10.69 27.91
C GLY A 191 -7.46 9.26 28.07
N GLN A 192 -7.35 8.50 26.95
CA GLN A 192 -6.80 7.16 26.96
C GLN A 192 -5.33 7.14 27.41
N LEU A 193 -4.50 8.08 26.90
CA LEU A 193 -3.09 8.21 27.30
C LEU A 193 -2.93 8.44 28.80
N TYR A 194 -3.72 9.34 29.38
CA TYR A 194 -3.66 9.64 30.81
C TYR A 194 -4.18 8.49 31.66
N MET A 195 -5.18 7.76 31.19
CA MET A 195 -5.64 6.53 31.88
C MET A 195 -4.51 5.48 31.97
N GLU A 196 -3.78 5.26 30.88
CA GLU A 196 -2.65 4.32 30.84
C GLU A 196 -1.47 4.78 31.70
N GLN A 197 -1.34 6.10 31.93
CA GLN A 197 -0.36 6.69 32.85
C GLN A 197 -0.79 6.68 34.32
N GLU A 198 -1.95 6.11 34.65
CA GLU A 198 -2.57 6.18 35.96
C GLU A 198 -2.92 7.60 36.44
N LYS A 199 -3.02 8.55 35.53
CA LYS A 199 -3.40 9.95 35.75
C LYS A 199 -4.92 10.12 35.63
N THR A 200 -5.66 9.44 36.47
CA THR A 200 -7.10 9.27 36.37
C THR A 200 -7.87 10.59 36.39
N GLU A 201 -7.50 11.56 37.25
CA GLU A 201 -8.16 12.87 37.38
C GLU A 201 -7.97 13.69 36.07
N GLU A 202 -6.75 13.75 35.53
CA GLU A 202 -6.45 14.44 34.25
C GLU A 202 -7.17 13.78 33.06
N ALA A 203 -7.33 12.46 33.08
CA ALA A 203 -8.09 11.74 32.08
C ALA A 203 -9.57 12.14 32.07
N TYR A 204 -10.20 12.19 33.23
CA TYR A 204 -11.61 12.62 33.38
C TYR A 204 -11.81 14.05 32.91
N GLU A 205 -10.96 15.00 33.27
CA GLU A 205 -11.03 16.40 32.84
C GLU A 205 -11.01 16.52 31.30
N LYS A 206 -10.20 15.72 30.61
CA LYS A 206 -10.14 15.72 29.14
C LYS A 206 -11.37 15.11 28.49
N LEU A 207 -11.96 14.08 29.11
CA LEU A 207 -13.14 13.39 28.58
C LEU A 207 -14.42 14.19 28.80
N GLU A 208 -14.60 14.84 29.96
CA GLU A 208 -15.78 15.67 30.28
C GLU A 208 -15.91 16.87 29.33
N ASN A 209 -14.82 17.40 28.81
CA ASN A 209 -14.82 18.48 27.83
C ASN A 209 -15.19 18.07 26.41
N VAL A 210 -15.54 16.81 26.14
CA VAL A 210 -15.98 16.30 24.84
C VAL A 210 -17.48 16.55 24.62
N ASP A 211 -18.29 16.53 25.71
CA ASP A 211 -19.76 16.59 25.63
C ASP A 211 -20.31 18.03 25.58
N THR A 212 -19.47 19.06 25.50
CA THR A 212 -19.89 20.47 25.62
C THR A 212 -19.81 21.27 24.30
N ILE A 213 -19.88 20.63 23.14
CA ILE A 213 -19.90 21.33 21.83
C ILE A 213 -21.21 21.04 21.07
#